data_4f9032211741daaff45c64407ede2d0c
#
_entry.id   4f9032211741daaff45c64407ede2d0c
#
_cell.length_a   1.000
_cell.length_b   1.000
_cell.length_c   1.000
_cell.angle_alpha   90.00
_cell.angle_beta   90.00
_cell.angle_gamma   90.00
#
_symmetry.space_group_name_H-M   'P 1'
#
loop_
_entity.id
_entity.type
_entity.pdbx_description
1 polymer ?
#
loop_
_entity_poly.entity_id
_entity_poly.type
_entity_poly.pdbx_seq_one_letter_code
_entity_poly.pdbx_strand_id
1 'polypeptide(L)' 'MQFHQRMQRVTKENNIRYYEIEISKNLFGDYFIERTYGNIKYKSFTGKRVNYFSSKDEALLFFEKIVRLKEKRGYK' A
#
# COMPACT_ATOMS: atom_id res chain seq x y z
N MET A 1 15.85 -3.92 4.69
CA MET A 1 14.76 -4.87 4.51
C MET A 1 13.55 -4.16 3.95
N GLN A 2 12.87 -4.79 3.00
CA GLN A 2 11.79 -4.17 2.28
C GLN A 2 10.64 -5.16 2.12
N PHE A 3 9.44 -4.73 2.47
CA PHE A 3 8.23 -5.51 2.25
C PHE A 3 7.37 -4.77 1.23
N HIS A 4 6.80 -5.50 0.31
CA HIS A 4 6.01 -4.93 -0.76
C HIS A 4 4.85 -5.84 -1.07
N GLN A 5 3.66 -5.26 -1.26
CA GLN A 5 2.51 -6.03 -1.68
C GLN A 5 1.66 -5.21 -2.64
N ARG A 6 1.26 -5.85 -3.73
CA ARG A 6 0.36 -5.26 -4.71
C ARG A 6 -0.92 -6.07 -4.74
N MET A 7 -2.06 -5.38 -4.71
CA MET A 7 -3.37 -5.99 -4.68
C MET A 7 -4.25 -5.35 -5.74
N GLN A 8 -5.25 -6.08 -6.21
CA GLN A 8 -6.16 -5.61 -7.23
C GLN A 8 -7.60 -5.97 -6.87
N ARG A 9 -8.53 -5.18 -7.37
CA ARG A 9 -9.96 -5.41 -7.20
C ARG A 9 -10.69 -5.03 -8.48
N VAL A 10 -11.65 -5.87 -8.90
CA VAL A 10 -12.53 -5.57 -10.02
C VAL A 10 -13.77 -4.87 -9.47
N THR A 11 -14.09 -3.69 -9.99
CA THR A 11 -15.28 -2.94 -9.57
C THR A 11 -16.50 -3.39 -10.35
N LYS A 12 -17.68 -2.88 -9.94
CA LYS A 12 -18.95 -3.18 -10.61
C LYS A 12 -18.97 -2.74 -12.08
N GLU A 13 -18.20 -1.71 -12.41
CA GLU A 13 -18.11 -1.19 -13.78
C GLU A 13 -17.02 -1.90 -14.60
N ASN A 14 -16.50 -3.04 -14.11
CA ASN A 14 -15.42 -3.78 -14.75
C ASN A 14 -14.10 -3.02 -14.83
N ASN A 15 -13.92 -2.05 -13.95
CA ASN A 15 -12.62 -1.39 -13.81
C ASN A 15 -11.76 -2.20 -12.84
N ILE A 16 -10.46 -2.28 -13.12
CA ILE A 16 -9.52 -2.93 -12.22
C ILE A 16 -8.77 -1.85 -11.46
N ARG A 17 -8.92 -1.85 -10.15
CA ARG A 17 -8.22 -0.94 -9.26
C ARG A 17 -7.08 -1.67 -8.58
N TYR A 18 -5.96 -0.98 -8.43
CA TYR A 18 -4.82 -1.54 -7.73
C TYR A 18 -4.53 -0.76 -6.46
N TYR A 19 -3.89 -1.44 -5.54
CA TYR A 19 -3.40 -0.85 -4.30
C TYR A 19 -2.04 -1.46 -4.03
N GLU A 20 -1.04 -0.59 -3.88
CA GLU A 20 0.34 -1.03 -3.66
C GLU A 20 0.84 -0.43 -2.36
N ILE A 21 1.45 -1.25 -1.53
CA ILE A 21 1.96 -0.82 -0.23
C ILE A 21 3.39 -1.36 -0.07
N GLU A 22 4.27 -0.51 0.42
CA GLU A 22 5.68 -0.85 0.56
C GLU A 22 6.25 -0.25 1.82
N ILE A 23 7.05 -1.03 2.55
CA ILE A 23 7.83 -0.55 3.68
C ILE A 23 9.27 -0.38 3.23
N SER A 24 9.85 0.78 3.53
CA SER A 24 11.25 1.07 3.25
C SER A 24 11.89 1.75 4.45
N LYS A 25 13.20 1.75 4.48
CA LYS A 25 13.98 2.42 5.51
C LYS A 25 14.77 3.54 4.86
N ASN A 26 14.71 4.74 5.45
CA ASN A 26 15.45 5.86 4.89
C ASN A 26 16.89 5.91 5.43
N LEU A 27 17.65 6.87 4.98
CA LEU A 27 19.06 7.03 5.36
C LEU A 27 19.26 7.34 6.84
N PHE A 28 18.22 7.88 7.48
CA PHE A 28 18.28 8.26 8.90
C PHE A 28 17.81 7.15 9.84
N GLY A 29 17.46 5.99 9.28
CA GLY A 29 17.04 4.85 10.09
C GLY A 29 15.55 4.81 10.39
N ASP A 30 14.78 5.76 9.92
CA ASP A 30 13.33 5.74 10.08
C ASP A 30 12.70 4.84 9.03
N TYR A 31 11.60 4.21 9.41
CA TYR A 31 10.81 3.38 8.51
C TYR A 31 9.67 4.21 7.93
N PHE A 32 9.36 3.99 6.67
CA PHE A 32 8.21 4.65 6.08
C PHE A 32 7.42 3.67 5.23
N ILE A 33 6.12 3.91 5.17
CA ILE A 33 5.20 3.12 4.36
C ILE A 33 4.64 4.02 3.28
N GLU A 34 4.80 3.58 2.04
CA GLU A 34 4.32 4.28 0.87
C GLU A 34 3.15 3.50 0.31
N ARG A 35 2.01 4.18 0.14
CA ARG A 35 0.79 3.58 -0.39
C ARG A 35 0.42 4.27 -1.68
N THR A 36 0.30 3.51 -2.75
CA THR A 36 -0.06 4.03 -4.06
C THR A 36 -1.28 3.28 -4.56
N TYR A 37 -2.24 3.99 -5.11
CA TYR A 37 -3.47 3.36 -5.58
C TYR A 37 -4.00 4.06 -6.82
N GLY A 38 -4.78 3.34 -7.61
CA GLY A 38 -5.35 3.89 -8.83
C GLY A 38 -6.08 2.86 -9.66
N ASN A 39 -6.38 3.26 -10.88
CA ASN A 39 -7.03 2.41 -11.88
C ASN A 39 -5.97 1.98 -12.89
N ILE A 40 -5.95 0.68 -13.19
CA ILE A 40 -4.95 0.10 -14.08
C ILE A 40 -4.99 0.69 -15.51
N LYS A 41 -6.12 1.28 -15.89
CA LYS A 41 -6.27 1.95 -17.19
C LYS A 41 -5.36 3.16 -17.36
N TYR A 42 -5.02 3.81 -16.27
CA TYR A 42 -4.27 5.06 -16.31
C TYR A 42 -2.79 4.82 -16.04
N LYS A 43 -1.95 5.60 -16.71
CA LYS A 43 -0.50 5.50 -16.55
C LYS A 43 -0.02 6.00 -15.19
N SER A 44 -0.74 7.00 -14.64
CA SER A 44 -0.37 7.55 -13.35
C SER A 44 -1.31 7.07 -12.26
N PHE A 45 -0.82 7.05 -11.01
CA PHE A 45 -1.64 6.67 -9.87
C PHE A 45 -2.68 7.75 -9.56
N THR A 46 -3.80 7.33 -8.94
CA THR A 46 -4.84 8.24 -8.48
C THR A 46 -4.42 8.96 -7.21
N GLY A 47 -3.75 8.25 -6.31
CA GLY A 47 -3.31 8.83 -5.05
C GLY A 47 -2.10 8.13 -4.48
N LYS A 48 -1.40 8.85 -3.62
CA LYS A 48 -0.21 8.35 -2.94
C LYS A 48 -0.18 8.92 -1.53
N ARG A 49 0.13 8.08 -0.56
CA ARG A 49 0.28 8.49 0.84
C ARG A 49 1.55 7.90 1.42
N VAL A 50 2.19 8.67 2.29
CA VAL A 50 3.42 8.24 2.97
C VAL A 50 3.23 8.44 4.45
N ASN A 51 3.57 7.42 5.23
CA ASN A 51 3.54 7.47 6.69
C ASN A 51 4.91 7.09 7.23
N TYR A 52 5.39 7.81 8.22
CA TYR A 52 6.69 7.58 8.84
C TYR A 52 6.54 6.95 10.21
N PHE A 53 7.45 6.05 10.54
CA PHE A 53 7.47 5.34 11.82
C PHE A 53 8.89 5.29 12.37
N SER A 54 9.02 5.41 13.67
CA SER A 54 10.32 5.36 14.32
C SER A 54 10.80 3.94 14.58
N SER A 55 9.90 2.95 14.54
CA SER A 55 10.28 1.56 14.75
C SER A 55 9.72 0.65 13.65
N LYS A 56 10.47 -0.42 13.39
CA LYS A 56 10.07 -1.44 12.42
C LYS A 56 8.77 -2.13 12.84
N ASP A 57 8.61 -2.41 14.13
CA ASP A 57 7.44 -3.10 14.64
C ASP A 57 6.17 -2.30 14.40
N GLU A 58 6.22 -0.99 14.63
CA GLU A 58 5.08 -0.11 14.36
C GLU A 58 4.73 -0.09 12.87
N ALA A 59 5.75 -0.01 12.02
CA ALA A 59 5.55 -0.01 10.58
C ALA A 59 4.92 -1.32 10.11
N LEU A 60 5.40 -2.46 10.62
CA LEU A 60 4.85 -3.77 10.27
C LEU A 60 3.40 -3.92 10.71
N LEU A 61 3.06 -3.46 11.90
CA LEU A 61 1.69 -3.50 12.39
C LEU A 61 0.76 -2.68 11.48
N PHE A 62 1.20 -1.50 11.09
CA PHE A 62 0.44 -0.65 10.19
C PHE A 62 0.27 -1.31 8.82
N PHE A 63 1.34 -1.88 8.29
CA PHE A 63 1.32 -2.59 7.01
C PHE A 63 0.29 -3.72 7.02
N GLU A 64 0.35 -4.58 8.03
CA GLU A 64 -0.59 -5.70 8.15
C GLU A 64 -2.03 -5.23 8.29
N LYS A 65 -2.25 -4.18 9.07
CA LYS A 65 -3.58 -3.60 9.27
C LYS A 65 -4.16 -3.12 7.94
N ILE A 66 -3.38 -2.41 7.15
CA ILE A 66 -3.84 -1.88 5.86
C ILE A 66 -4.13 -3.02 4.89
N VAL A 67 -3.25 -4.02 4.81
CA VAL A 67 -3.45 -5.17 3.94
C VAL A 67 -4.77 -5.88 4.28
N ARG A 68 -5.02 -6.12 5.56
CA ARG A 68 -6.26 -6.78 6.01
C ARG A 68 -7.49 -5.97 5.67
N LEU A 69 -7.43 -4.65 5.85
CA LEU A 69 -8.55 -3.77 5.52
C LEU A 69 -8.86 -3.83 4.03
N LYS A 70 -7.83 -3.86 3.19
CA LYS A 70 -8.02 -3.91 1.74
C LYS A 70 -8.54 -5.28 1.30
N GLU A 71 -8.08 -6.35 1.92
CA GLU A 71 -8.61 -7.69 1.64
C GLU A 71 -10.11 -7.77 1.95
N LYS A 72 -10.55 -7.16 3.05
CA LYS A 72 -11.97 -7.10 3.41
C LYS A 72 -12.79 -6.34 2.38
N ARG A 73 -12.18 -5.40 1.68
CA ARG A 73 -12.84 -4.61 0.63
C ARG A 73 -12.79 -5.29 -0.74
N GLY A 74 -12.25 -6.50 -0.82
CA GLY A 74 -12.21 -7.27 -2.05
C GLY A 74 -10.91 -7.20 -2.83
N TYR A 75 -9.90 -6.53 -2.31
CA TYR A 75 -8.57 -6.56 -2.92
C TYR A 75 -7.91 -7.92 -2.70
N LYS A 76 -7.22 -8.40 -3.72
CA LYS A 76 -6.52 -9.70 -3.67
C LYS A 76 -5.10 -9.61 -4.16
#